data_f9e5b8eb4392303b252473e6a4fa3c8c
#
_entry.id   f9e5b8eb4392303b252473e6a4fa3c8c
#
_cell.length_a   1.000
_cell.length_b   1.000
_cell.length_c   1.000
_cell.angle_alpha   90.00
_cell.angle_beta   90.00
_cell.angle_gamma   90.00
#
_symmetry.space_group_name_H-M   'P 1'
#
loop_
_entity.id
_entity.type
_entity.pdbx_description
1 polymer ?
#
loop_
_entity_poly.entity_id
_entity_poly.type
_entity_poly.pdbx_seq_one_letter_code
_entity_poly.pdbx_strand_id
1 'polypeptide(L)'
;MPVLDQRTRALPRYSADPLPPVRLPEGRTLGAVTGVQVSPDGHIWVLHIAANMEWGPPGSLDDPTARLPPVVEFAADGSFLQAWGGPDHLPHVDGRAQWPQQEETIAFDDDGTLWVFGASVGYDHAVQRFTRDGELLLRIGRFGETGGDDSPDLLGCPTDCWHDVAAREVYVTDGYVNHRVAVFNSDTGAFLRSWGAYGKPPVAGASPAESFNNPVHAISRGPEGHLYVCDRKNDRVQAFDAVGREDARFVREITLDVESPFGSTFNLAFTPDGKFMLVNDGTNGRIWTVDLAAWSFVDSFYVPDAERLGILGTVHKIVTDAAGNLLLGRTARGLERLRYDDVS
;
A
#
# COMPACT_ATOMS: atom_id res chain seq x y z
N MET A 1 -26.21 -8.68 35.12
CA MET A 1 -24.97 -8.51 34.36
C MET A 1 -24.84 -9.70 33.42
N PRO A 2 -24.88 -9.56 32.11
CA PRO A 2 -24.60 -10.68 31.23
C PRO A 2 -23.14 -10.99 31.33
N VAL A 3 -22.81 -12.24 31.65
CA VAL A 3 -21.48 -12.81 31.58
C VAL A 3 -21.08 -12.78 30.10
N LEU A 4 -20.13 -11.93 29.72
CA LEU A 4 -19.49 -11.97 28.40
C LEU A 4 -18.86 -13.36 28.29
N ASP A 5 -19.38 -14.16 27.36
CA ASP A 5 -18.81 -15.45 26.95
C ASP A 5 -17.40 -15.17 26.37
N GLN A 6 -16.40 -15.29 27.22
CA GLN A 6 -14.98 -15.29 26.84
C GLN A 6 -14.65 -16.63 26.17
N ARG A 7 -15.29 -16.95 25.06
CA ARG A 7 -14.70 -17.89 24.12
C ARG A 7 -13.45 -17.22 23.59
N THR A 8 -12.29 -17.74 23.96
CA THR A 8 -11.00 -17.34 23.43
C THR A 8 -11.09 -17.37 21.91
N ARG A 9 -11.22 -16.17 21.29
CA ARG A 9 -11.15 -16.05 19.83
C ARG A 9 -9.78 -16.58 19.41
N ALA A 10 -9.76 -17.58 18.54
CA ALA A 10 -8.52 -18.05 17.96
C ALA A 10 -7.84 -16.89 17.23
N LEU A 11 -6.60 -16.59 17.61
CA LEU A 11 -5.81 -15.53 16.98
C LEU A 11 -5.27 -16.03 15.63
N PRO A 12 -5.17 -15.17 14.60
CA PRO A 12 -4.56 -15.53 13.35
C PRO A 12 -3.11 -15.91 13.57
N ARG A 13 -2.69 -17.04 13.01
CA ARG A 13 -1.32 -17.55 13.08
C ARG A 13 -0.75 -17.65 11.67
N TYR A 14 0.54 -17.37 11.55
CA TYR A 14 1.24 -17.35 10.28
C TYR A 14 2.55 -18.12 10.39
N SER A 15 2.84 -18.95 9.40
CA SER A 15 4.11 -19.64 9.24
C SER A 15 4.75 -19.36 7.89
N ALA A 16 6.08 -19.39 7.84
CA ALA A 16 6.81 -19.16 6.59
C ALA A 16 6.44 -20.25 5.58
N ASP A 17 6.11 -19.83 4.35
CA ASP A 17 5.97 -20.75 3.24
C ASP A 17 7.36 -21.10 2.70
N PRO A 18 7.75 -22.39 2.65
CA PRO A 18 9.04 -22.78 2.13
C PRO A 18 9.17 -22.61 0.61
N LEU A 19 8.06 -22.42 -0.09
CA LEU A 19 8.03 -22.26 -1.54
C LEU A 19 7.84 -20.77 -1.91
N PRO A 20 8.53 -20.29 -2.95
CA PRO A 20 8.26 -18.94 -3.45
C PRO A 20 6.82 -18.84 -3.98
N PRO A 21 6.12 -17.72 -3.70
CA PRO A 21 4.73 -17.55 -4.12
C PRO A 21 4.56 -17.44 -5.63
N VAL A 22 5.63 -17.11 -6.36
CA VAL A 22 5.62 -16.89 -7.82
C VAL A 22 6.82 -17.56 -8.50
N ARG A 23 6.68 -17.87 -9.78
CA ARG A 23 7.72 -18.43 -10.63
C ARG A 23 8.08 -17.43 -11.72
N LEU A 24 9.29 -16.89 -11.67
CA LEU A 24 9.80 -15.99 -12.68
C LEU A 24 10.19 -16.76 -13.96
N PRO A 25 10.11 -16.14 -15.15
CA PRO A 25 10.72 -16.69 -16.35
C PRO A 25 12.21 -16.91 -16.17
N GLU A 26 12.77 -17.89 -16.88
CA GLU A 26 14.20 -18.21 -16.81
C GLU A 26 15.09 -16.99 -17.08
N GLY A 27 16.09 -16.78 -16.23
CA GLY A 27 17.01 -15.66 -16.32
C GLY A 27 16.41 -14.29 -15.97
N ARG A 28 15.18 -14.23 -15.49
CA ARG A 28 14.53 -12.96 -15.10
C ARG A 28 14.52 -12.76 -13.60
N THR A 29 14.55 -11.49 -13.17
CA THR A 29 14.54 -11.08 -11.76
C THR A 29 13.48 -10.01 -11.52
N LEU A 30 13.07 -9.85 -10.25
CA LEU A 30 12.39 -8.67 -9.76
C LEU A 30 13.40 -7.75 -9.08
N GLY A 31 13.15 -6.46 -9.12
CA GLY A 31 13.83 -5.49 -8.27
C GLY A 31 13.27 -5.47 -6.83
N ALA A 32 13.46 -4.37 -6.12
CA ALA A 32 12.87 -4.15 -4.80
C ALA A 32 11.34 -4.13 -4.91
N VAL A 33 10.65 -5.09 -4.29
CA VAL A 33 9.19 -5.17 -4.35
C VAL A 33 8.60 -4.19 -3.36
N THR A 34 7.91 -3.18 -3.88
CA THR A 34 7.28 -2.10 -3.14
C THR A 34 5.77 -2.25 -3.08
N GLY A 35 5.14 -2.83 -4.11
CA GLY A 35 3.71 -3.07 -4.18
C GLY A 35 3.38 -4.55 -4.40
N VAL A 36 2.31 -5.01 -3.74
CA VAL A 36 1.69 -6.31 -3.99
C VAL A 36 0.20 -6.20 -3.80
N GLN A 37 -0.58 -6.82 -4.71
CA GLN A 37 -2.03 -6.94 -4.62
C GLN A 37 -2.48 -8.30 -5.12
N VAL A 38 -3.65 -8.73 -4.67
CA VAL A 38 -4.35 -9.92 -5.17
C VAL A 38 -5.65 -9.44 -5.78
N SER A 39 -5.83 -9.71 -7.07
CA SER A 39 -7.06 -9.38 -7.78
C SER A 39 -8.22 -10.31 -7.40
N PRO A 40 -9.49 -9.94 -7.69
CA PRO A 40 -10.65 -10.78 -7.35
C PRO A 40 -10.62 -12.18 -7.95
N ASP A 41 -9.94 -12.38 -9.09
CA ASP A 41 -9.71 -13.69 -9.73
C ASP A 41 -8.50 -14.45 -9.14
N GLY A 42 -7.86 -13.92 -8.09
CA GLY A 42 -6.77 -14.54 -7.36
C GLY A 42 -5.40 -14.35 -8.00
N HIS A 43 -5.26 -13.56 -9.06
CA HIS A 43 -3.96 -13.26 -9.65
C HIS A 43 -3.14 -12.36 -8.70
N ILE A 44 -1.83 -12.57 -8.70
CA ILE A 44 -0.90 -11.80 -7.88
C ILE A 44 -0.28 -10.71 -8.76
N TRP A 45 -0.47 -9.47 -8.36
CA TRP A 45 0.10 -8.29 -8.99
C TRP A 45 1.24 -7.74 -8.15
N VAL A 46 2.37 -7.50 -8.80
CA VAL A 46 3.58 -7.01 -8.15
C VAL A 46 4.02 -5.72 -8.82
N LEU A 47 4.33 -4.72 -8.01
CA LEU A 47 5.09 -3.55 -8.43
C LEU A 47 6.48 -3.61 -7.80
N HIS A 48 7.51 -3.41 -8.61
CA HIS A 48 8.88 -3.37 -8.12
C HIS A 48 9.67 -2.24 -8.77
N ILE A 49 10.71 -1.76 -8.08
CA ILE A 49 11.64 -0.79 -8.65
C ILE A 49 12.47 -1.50 -9.71
N ALA A 50 12.20 -1.23 -10.99
CA ALA A 50 12.88 -1.87 -12.11
C ALA A 50 14.15 -1.12 -12.56
N ALA A 51 14.15 0.22 -12.39
CA ALA A 51 15.27 1.08 -12.75
C ALA A 51 15.81 1.80 -11.50
N ASN A 52 17.00 2.39 -11.61
CA ASN A 52 17.58 3.28 -10.59
C ASN A 52 17.59 2.71 -9.15
N MET A 53 17.85 1.42 -9.03
CA MET A 53 17.81 0.71 -7.77
C MET A 53 19.23 0.54 -7.21
N GLU A 54 19.46 1.06 -6.00
CA GLU A 54 20.75 0.92 -5.30
C GLU A 54 20.79 -0.33 -4.39
N TRP A 55 19.65 -0.90 -4.07
CA TRP A 55 19.50 -2.10 -3.22
C TRP A 55 18.28 -2.90 -3.67
N GLY A 56 18.29 -4.22 -3.41
CA GLY A 56 17.19 -5.10 -3.84
C GLY A 56 17.42 -6.56 -3.45
N PRO A 57 16.57 -7.48 -3.92
CA PRO A 57 16.72 -8.92 -3.69
C PRO A 57 18.06 -9.45 -4.23
N PRO A 58 18.57 -10.55 -3.69
CA PRO A 58 19.78 -11.19 -4.20
C PRO A 58 19.72 -11.44 -5.71
N GLY A 59 20.79 -11.12 -6.42
CA GLY A 59 20.89 -11.25 -7.88
C GLY A 59 20.26 -10.12 -8.69
N SER A 60 19.37 -9.30 -8.11
CA SER A 60 18.70 -8.23 -8.85
C SER A 60 19.61 -7.05 -9.24
N LEU A 61 20.72 -6.88 -8.54
CA LEU A 61 21.71 -5.82 -8.82
C LEU A 61 22.81 -6.28 -9.79
N ASP A 62 23.00 -7.60 -9.94
CA ASP A 62 24.11 -8.17 -10.74
C ASP A 62 23.91 -7.90 -12.24
N ASP A 63 22.65 -8.02 -12.71
CA ASP A 63 22.26 -7.74 -14.08
C ASP A 63 20.96 -6.94 -14.14
N PRO A 64 21.01 -5.61 -14.23
CA PRO A 64 19.81 -4.78 -14.35
C PRO A 64 18.94 -5.12 -15.56
N THR A 65 19.51 -5.66 -16.63
CA THR A 65 18.77 -6.01 -17.86
C THR A 65 17.93 -7.28 -17.68
N ALA A 66 18.24 -8.09 -16.68
CA ALA A 66 17.45 -9.27 -16.31
C ALA A 66 16.15 -8.91 -15.59
N ARG A 67 15.99 -7.69 -15.08
CA ARG A 67 14.76 -7.28 -14.38
C ARG A 67 13.58 -7.26 -15.35
N LEU A 68 12.44 -7.73 -14.86
CA LEU A 68 11.17 -7.54 -15.56
C LEU A 68 10.77 -6.06 -15.59
N PRO A 69 9.87 -5.63 -16.50
CA PRO A 69 9.18 -4.37 -16.36
C PRO A 69 8.48 -4.23 -14.99
N PRO A 70 8.27 -3.01 -14.46
CA PRO A 70 7.90 -2.79 -13.07
C PRO A 70 6.56 -3.36 -12.61
N VAL A 71 5.56 -3.45 -13.48
CA VAL A 71 4.27 -4.10 -13.18
C VAL A 71 4.29 -5.52 -13.68
N VAL A 72 4.06 -6.49 -12.80
CA VAL A 72 4.11 -7.93 -13.14
C VAL A 72 2.85 -8.61 -12.66
N GLU A 73 2.24 -9.41 -13.54
CA GLU A 73 1.10 -10.25 -13.23
C GLU A 73 1.50 -11.73 -13.20
N PHE A 74 1.05 -12.42 -12.15
CA PHE A 74 1.13 -13.85 -12.01
C PHE A 74 -0.26 -14.44 -11.83
N ALA A 75 -0.51 -15.61 -12.38
CA ALA A 75 -1.73 -16.37 -12.11
C ALA A 75 -1.81 -16.79 -10.63
N ALA A 76 -2.98 -17.21 -10.18
CA ALA A 76 -3.21 -17.66 -8.79
C ALA A 76 -2.30 -18.83 -8.36
N ASP A 77 -1.82 -19.64 -9.31
CA ASP A 77 -0.84 -20.71 -9.07
C ASP A 77 0.62 -20.21 -9.04
N GLY A 78 0.84 -18.89 -9.19
CA GLY A 78 2.14 -18.24 -9.22
C GLY A 78 2.86 -18.29 -10.56
N SER A 79 2.25 -18.79 -11.64
CA SER A 79 2.85 -18.77 -12.98
C SER A 79 2.85 -17.35 -13.56
N PHE A 80 3.95 -16.96 -14.21
CA PHE A 80 4.08 -15.67 -14.88
C PHE A 80 3.08 -15.55 -16.04
N LEU A 81 2.43 -14.40 -16.14
CA LEU A 81 1.50 -14.06 -17.21
C LEU A 81 2.03 -12.93 -18.09
N GLN A 82 2.33 -11.79 -17.51
CA GLN A 82 2.79 -10.60 -18.22
C GLN A 82 3.60 -9.65 -17.34
N ALA A 83 4.32 -8.73 -18.00
CA ALA A 83 4.94 -7.58 -17.35
C ALA A 83 4.96 -6.38 -18.31
N TRP A 84 4.74 -5.19 -17.76
CA TRP A 84 4.73 -3.95 -18.51
C TRP A 84 5.11 -2.75 -17.61
N GLY A 85 5.17 -1.55 -18.20
CA GLY A 85 5.54 -0.33 -17.50
C GLY A 85 6.99 0.07 -17.71
N GLY A 86 7.40 1.12 -17.00
CA GLY A 86 8.73 1.69 -17.09
C GLY A 86 8.78 3.00 -17.87
N PRO A 87 9.94 3.69 -17.91
CA PRO A 87 10.06 5.07 -18.39
C PRO A 87 9.63 5.27 -19.86
N ASP A 88 9.73 4.23 -20.67
CA ASP A 88 9.36 4.28 -22.10
C ASP A 88 7.98 3.69 -22.40
N HIS A 89 7.20 3.34 -21.35
CA HIS A 89 5.87 2.73 -21.52
C HIS A 89 4.86 3.71 -22.11
N LEU A 90 4.95 4.98 -21.73
CA LEU A 90 4.09 6.05 -22.24
C LEU A 90 4.92 7.08 -23.03
N PRO A 91 4.30 7.79 -23.99
CA PRO A 91 4.97 8.87 -24.70
C PRO A 91 5.54 9.91 -23.74
N HIS A 92 6.77 10.33 -23.98
CA HIS A 92 7.39 11.41 -23.22
C HIS A 92 6.68 12.73 -23.50
N VAL A 93 6.55 13.59 -22.49
CA VAL A 93 6.04 14.96 -22.59
C VAL A 93 7.18 15.92 -22.27
N ASP A 94 7.49 16.83 -23.16
CA ASP A 94 8.61 17.78 -23.03
C ASP A 94 9.95 17.09 -22.68
N GLY A 95 10.18 15.92 -23.29
CA GLY A 95 11.37 15.12 -23.08
C GLY A 95 11.41 14.37 -21.74
N ARG A 96 10.33 14.37 -20.96
CA ARG A 96 10.22 13.69 -19.66
C ARG A 96 9.39 12.44 -19.77
N ALA A 97 9.87 11.36 -19.18
CA ALA A 97 9.13 10.11 -19.04
C ALA A 97 7.81 10.37 -18.28
N GLN A 98 6.74 9.72 -18.68
CA GLN A 98 5.43 9.82 -18.04
C GLN A 98 5.17 8.59 -17.15
N TRP A 99 6.19 8.17 -16.42
CA TRP A 99 6.23 7.03 -15.51
C TRP A 99 6.93 7.43 -14.20
N PRO A 100 6.59 6.85 -13.04
CA PRO A 100 7.30 7.09 -11.80
C PRO A 100 8.82 6.88 -11.93
N GLN A 101 9.59 7.75 -11.29
CA GLN A 101 11.05 7.58 -11.17
C GLN A 101 11.42 6.51 -10.15
N GLN A 102 10.56 6.31 -9.15
CA GLN A 102 10.70 5.29 -8.13
C GLN A 102 9.33 4.70 -7.84
N GLU A 103 9.10 3.49 -8.27
CA GLU A 103 7.82 2.80 -8.08
C GLU A 103 7.54 2.59 -6.59
N GLU A 104 6.34 2.98 -6.12
CA GLU A 104 5.95 2.98 -4.71
C GLU A 104 4.94 1.88 -4.38
N THR A 105 3.76 1.93 -4.96
CA THR A 105 2.71 0.94 -4.72
C THR A 105 1.81 0.75 -5.92
N ILE A 106 1.07 -0.34 -5.87
CA ILE A 106 0.01 -0.68 -6.80
C ILE A 106 -1.28 -0.93 -6.00
N ALA A 107 -2.40 -0.38 -6.45
CA ALA A 107 -3.72 -0.72 -5.97
C ALA A 107 -4.53 -1.34 -7.10
N PHE A 108 -5.33 -2.37 -6.81
CA PHE A 108 -6.13 -3.09 -7.78
C PHE A 108 -7.61 -2.91 -7.45
N ASP A 109 -8.41 -2.60 -8.47
CA ASP A 109 -9.82 -2.27 -8.33
C ASP A 109 -10.72 -3.47 -8.65
N ASP A 110 -11.92 -3.48 -8.08
CA ASP A 110 -12.94 -4.52 -8.32
C ASP A 110 -13.40 -4.56 -9.79
N ASP A 111 -13.22 -3.48 -10.56
CA ASP A 111 -13.53 -3.43 -11.99
C ASP A 111 -12.41 -3.96 -12.90
N GLY A 112 -11.33 -4.45 -12.32
CA GLY A 112 -10.20 -5.03 -13.03
C GLY A 112 -9.16 -4.02 -13.53
N THR A 113 -9.24 -2.77 -13.12
CA THR A 113 -8.20 -1.75 -13.38
C THR A 113 -7.24 -1.63 -12.21
N LEU A 114 -6.14 -0.92 -12.41
CA LEU A 114 -5.12 -0.76 -11.38
C LEU A 114 -4.52 0.65 -11.38
N TRP A 115 -4.05 1.06 -10.20
CA TRP A 115 -3.41 2.35 -9.96
C TRP A 115 -1.93 2.15 -9.64
N VAL A 116 -1.07 2.99 -10.22
CA VAL A 116 0.38 2.97 -10.02
C VAL A 116 0.83 4.29 -9.42
N PHE A 117 1.68 4.20 -8.40
CA PHE A 117 2.19 5.30 -7.59
C PHE A 117 3.72 5.33 -7.63
N GLY A 118 4.28 6.51 -7.36
CA GLY A 118 5.72 6.70 -7.23
C GLY A 118 6.12 7.50 -6.00
N ALA A 119 7.36 7.33 -5.54
CA ALA A 119 7.90 7.87 -4.30
C ALA A 119 9.02 8.92 -4.47
N SER A 120 9.39 9.27 -5.70
CA SER A 120 10.37 10.33 -5.91
C SER A 120 9.77 11.69 -5.58
N VAL A 121 10.08 12.21 -4.40
CA VAL A 121 9.51 13.46 -3.84
C VAL A 121 9.79 14.72 -4.68
N GLY A 122 10.72 14.66 -5.61
CA GLY A 122 10.99 15.74 -6.56
C GLY A 122 10.28 15.61 -7.90
N TYR A 123 9.55 14.49 -8.13
CA TYR A 123 9.00 14.20 -9.44
C TYR A 123 7.64 13.47 -9.43
N ASP A 124 7.45 12.46 -8.59
CA ASP A 124 6.32 11.53 -8.65
C ASP A 124 5.05 12.12 -8.01
N HIS A 125 4.58 13.26 -8.54
CA HIS A 125 3.41 13.99 -8.02
C HIS A 125 2.12 13.65 -8.80
N ALA A 126 2.05 12.44 -9.34
CA ALA A 126 0.89 11.95 -10.07
C ALA A 126 0.58 10.49 -9.72
N VAL A 127 -0.70 10.14 -9.82
CA VAL A 127 -1.16 8.76 -9.80
C VAL A 127 -1.80 8.42 -11.15
N GLN A 128 -1.60 7.20 -11.63
CA GLN A 128 -2.05 6.76 -12.93
C GLN A 128 -2.91 5.50 -12.82
N ARG A 129 -4.05 5.49 -13.51
CA ARG A 129 -4.95 4.34 -13.63
C ARG A 129 -4.75 3.68 -14.98
N PHE A 130 -4.63 2.35 -14.98
CA PHE A 130 -4.37 1.54 -16.16
C PHE A 130 -5.37 0.39 -16.28
N THR A 131 -5.55 -0.09 -17.52
CA THR A 131 -6.08 -1.45 -17.76
C THR A 131 -5.07 -2.50 -17.30
N ARG A 132 -5.49 -3.76 -17.19
CA ARG A 132 -4.58 -4.89 -16.89
C ARG A 132 -3.43 -5.01 -17.90
N ASP A 133 -3.67 -4.63 -19.15
CA ASP A 133 -2.68 -4.71 -20.23
C ASP A 133 -1.80 -3.45 -20.33
N GLY A 134 -1.93 -2.51 -19.37
CA GLY A 134 -1.08 -1.32 -19.28
C GLY A 134 -1.53 -0.14 -20.13
N GLU A 135 -2.76 -0.10 -20.65
CA GLU A 135 -3.31 1.09 -21.31
C GLU A 135 -3.66 2.14 -20.26
N LEU A 136 -3.15 3.37 -20.41
CA LEU A 136 -3.45 4.49 -19.52
C LEU A 136 -4.89 4.95 -19.68
N LEU A 137 -5.67 4.90 -18.61
CA LEU A 137 -7.07 5.35 -18.57
C LEU A 137 -7.19 6.76 -18.00
N LEU A 138 -6.45 7.06 -16.93
CA LEU A 138 -6.54 8.34 -16.23
C LEU A 138 -5.20 8.68 -15.58
N ARG A 139 -4.92 9.98 -15.49
CA ARG A 139 -3.87 10.53 -14.62
C ARG A 139 -4.45 11.65 -13.77
N ILE A 140 -4.15 11.61 -12.46
CA ILE A 140 -4.46 12.67 -11.51
C ILE A 140 -3.14 13.27 -11.03
N GLY A 141 -3.03 14.58 -10.99
CA GLY A 141 -1.77 15.27 -10.72
C GLY A 141 -0.84 15.35 -11.94
N ARG A 142 0.39 15.80 -11.73
CA ARG A 142 1.39 15.98 -12.80
C ARG A 142 2.78 15.62 -12.29
N PHE A 143 3.55 14.92 -13.10
CA PHE A 143 4.96 14.67 -12.81
C PHE A 143 5.77 15.97 -12.74
N GLY A 144 6.52 16.13 -11.65
CA GLY A 144 7.39 17.29 -11.42
C GLY A 144 6.70 18.57 -10.97
N GLU A 145 5.37 18.55 -10.69
CA GLU A 145 4.62 19.70 -10.20
C GLU A 145 3.80 19.37 -8.96
N THR A 146 3.95 20.13 -7.88
CA THR A 146 3.16 20.00 -6.65
C THR A 146 2.56 21.36 -6.25
N GLY A 147 1.36 21.34 -5.62
CA GLY A 147 0.63 22.54 -5.22
C GLY A 147 0.37 22.67 -3.72
N GLY A 148 0.84 21.69 -2.92
CA GLY A 148 0.59 21.66 -1.48
C GLY A 148 -0.79 21.13 -1.09
N ASP A 149 -1.07 21.16 0.22
CA ASP A 149 -2.26 20.53 0.83
C ASP A 149 -3.60 21.11 0.37
N ASP A 150 -3.64 22.36 -0.05
CA ASP A 150 -4.87 23.05 -0.50
C ASP A 150 -5.12 22.94 -2.01
N SER A 151 -4.20 22.34 -2.76
CA SER A 151 -4.33 22.28 -4.21
C SER A 151 -5.45 21.30 -4.64
N PRO A 152 -6.40 21.73 -5.47
CA PRO A 152 -7.40 20.83 -6.06
C PRO A 152 -6.87 20.02 -7.25
N ASP A 153 -5.78 20.45 -7.91
CA ASP A 153 -5.33 19.92 -9.19
C ASP A 153 -4.00 19.15 -9.09
N LEU A 154 -3.20 19.45 -8.07
CA LEU A 154 -1.85 18.91 -7.92
C LEU A 154 -1.73 18.09 -6.64
N LEU A 155 -0.94 17.03 -6.73
CA LEU A 155 -0.61 16.13 -5.63
C LEU A 155 0.80 16.41 -5.10
N GLY A 156 1.10 15.88 -3.92
CA GLY A 156 2.39 15.97 -3.26
C GLY A 156 3.03 14.60 -3.05
N CYS A 157 3.32 13.88 -4.14
CA CYS A 157 3.89 12.54 -4.11
C CYS A 157 2.97 11.55 -3.36
N PRO A 158 1.86 11.15 -4.00
CA PRO A 158 0.84 10.27 -3.43
C PRO A 158 1.39 8.85 -3.25
N THR A 159 0.86 8.15 -2.26
CA THR A 159 1.41 6.87 -1.77
C THR A 159 0.54 5.66 -2.07
N ASP A 160 -0.79 5.78 -1.92
CA ASP A 160 -1.73 4.66 -2.08
C ASP A 160 -3.13 5.18 -2.39
N CYS A 161 -4.07 4.31 -2.74
CA CYS A 161 -5.48 4.66 -2.83
C CYS A 161 -6.40 3.50 -2.47
N TRP A 162 -7.65 3.88 -2.16
CA TRP A 162 -8.80 2.99 -2.22
C TRP A 162 -9.83 3.59 -3.18
N HIS A 163 -10.42 2.75 -4.04
CA HIS A 163 -11.38 3.17 -5.05
C HIS A 163 -12.78 2.60 -4.76
N ASP A 164 -13.76 3.50 -4.64
CA ASP A 164 -15.18 3.15 -4.66
C ASP A 164 -15.68 3.17 -6.11
N VAL A 165 -15.64 2.02 -6.75
CA VAL A 165 -16.07 1.86 -8.16
C VAL A 165 -17.52 2.28 -8.34
N ALA A 166 -18.39 1.94 -7.40
CA ALA A 166 -19.83 2.24 -7.48
C ALA A 166 -20.12 3.74 -7.37
N ALA A 167 -19.42 4.44 -6.46
CA ALA A 167 -19.52 5.88 -6.30
C ALA A 167 -18.70 6.66 -7.34
N ARG A 168 -17.80 6.00 -8.04
CA ARG A 168 -16.79 6.62 -8.93
C ARG A 168 -15.92 7.62 -8.20
N GLU A 169 -15.49 7.25 -6.99
CA GLU A 169 -14.63 8.06 -6.14
C GLU A 169 -13.34 7.30 -5.81
N VAL A 170 -12.18 7.92 -6.03
CA VAL A 170 -10.88 7.42 -5.59
C VAL A 170 -10.35 8.27 -4.45
N TYR A 171 -10.01 7.61 -3.36
CA TYR A 171 -9.47 8.18 -2.12
C TYR A 171 -7.97 7.98 -2.11
N VAL A 172 -7.21 9.04 -2.31
CA VAL A 172 -5.75 9.02 -2.49
C VAL A 172 -5.07 9.53 -1.22
N THR A 173 -4.17 8.74 -0.64
CA THR A 173 -3.24 9.23 0.37
C THR A 173 -2.17 10.07 -0.32
N ASP A 174 -2.22 11.37 -0.15
CA ASP A 174 -1.33 12.35 -0.76
C ASP A 174 -0.28 12.75 0.29
N GLY A 175 0.77 11.91 0.43
CA GLY A 175 1.46 11.71 1.68
C GLY A 175 2.94 11.99 1.77
N TYR A 176 3.81 11.82 0.75
CA TYR A 176 5.25 12.07 0.92
C TYR A 176 5.62 13.55 1.01
N VAL A 177 4.82 14.44 0.41
CA VAL A 177 5.02 15.89 0.46
C VAL A 177 3.84 16.58 1.13
N ASN A 178 2.61 16.16 0.79
CA ASN A 178 1.39 16.67 1.39
C ASN A 178 0.95 15.84 2.62
N HIS A 179 -0.09 16.29 3.33
CA HIS A 179 -0.53 15.73 4.63
C HIS A 179 -2.03 15.43 4.63
N ARG A 180 -2.54 14.82 3.54
CA ARG A 180 -3.98 14.67 3.33
C ARG A 180 -4.38 13.35 2.71
N VAL A 181 -5.66 13.03 2.86
CA VAL A 181 -6.38 12.17 1.93
C VAL A 181 -7.15 13.07 0.97
N ALA A 182 -6.95 12.93 -0.32
CA ALA A 182 -7.66 13.68 -1.36
C ALA A 182 -8.58 12.74 -2.14
N VAL A 183 -9.80 13.19 -2.42
CA VAL A 183 -10.81 12.42 -3.13
C VAL A 183 -11.07 13.03 -4.49
N PHE A 184 -11.06 12.17 -5.50
CA PHE A 184 -11.27 12.57 -6.89
C PHE A 184 -12.36 11.72 -7.52
N ASN A 185 -13.03 12.26 -8.51
CA ASN A 185 -13.86 11.47 -9.41
C ASN A 185 -12.95 10.56 -10.25
N SER A 186 -13.18 9.24 -10.19
CA SER A 186 -12.30 8.25 -10.82
C SER A 186 -12.43 8.14 -12.33
N ASP A 187 -13.47 8.74 -12.93
CA ASP A 187 -13.63 8.78 -14.39
C ASP A 187 -12.96 10.01 -15.01
N THR A 188 -12.99 11.15 -14.30
CA THR A 188 -12.58 12.44 -14.84
C THR A 188 -11.31 13.02 -14.21
N GLY A 189 -10.91 12.54 -13.03
CA GLY A 189 -9.83 13.10 -12.23
C GLY A 189 -10.20 14.42 -11.54
N ALA A 190 -11.47 14.84 -11.57
CA ALA A 190 -11.90 16.07 -10.91
C ALA A 190 -11.82 15.94 -9.39
N PHE A 191 -11.21 16.93 -8.73
CA PHE A 191 -11.15 17.00 -7.28
C PHE A 191 -12.55 17.16 -6.68
N LEU A 192 -12.83 16.43 -5.61
CA LEU A 192 -14.09 16.49 -4.90
C LEU A 192 -13.94 17.12 -3.52
N ARG A 193 -13.00 16.60 -2.71
CA ARG A 193 -12.75 17.03 -1.32
C ARG A 193 -11.42 16.48 -0.80
N SER A 194 -10.98 16.97 0.36
CA SER A 194 -9.83 16.41 1.08
C SER A 194 -9.97 16.59 2.59
N TRP A 195 -9.20 15.81 3.35
CA TRP A 195 -9.09 15.97 4.79
C TRP A 195 -7.70 15.57 5.30
N GLY A 196 -7.33 16.14 6.44
CA GLY A 196 -6.15 15.79 7.23
C GLY A 196 -6.48 14.88 8.41
N ALA A 197 -5.57 14.78 9.37
CA ALA A 197 -5.79 14.01 10.59
C ALA A 197 -7.07 14.44 11.32
N TYR A 198 -7.75 13.48 11.94
CA TYR A 198 -9.00 13.67 12.68
C TYR A 198 -10.17 14.21 11.85
N GLY A 199 -10.11 14.11 10.51
CA GLY A 199 -11.12 14.66 9.61
C GLY A 199 -11.12 16.19 9.51
N LYS A 200 -10.09 16.84 10.00
CA LYS A 200 -9.90 18.30 9.96
C LYS A 200 -9.30 18.72 8.61
N PRO A 201 -9.32 20.00 8.25
CA PRO A 201 -8.56 20.48 7.11
C PRO A 201 -7.08 20.11 7.22
N PRO A 202 -6.39 19.77 6.11
CA PRO A 202 -4.97 19.46 6.13
C PRO A 202 -4.14 20.64 6.66
N VAL A 203 -3.13 20.37 7.47
CA VAL A 203 -2.24 21.40 8.03
C VAL A 203 -0.80 20.93 7.98
N ALA A 204 0.00 21.55 7.12
CA ALA A 204 1.42 21.27 7.02
C ALA A 204 2.17 21.75 8.28
N GLY A 205 3.10 20.92 8.79
CA GLY A 205 4.01 21.28 9.87
C GLY A 205 3.37 21.45 11.26
N ALA A 206 2.10 21.04 11.42
CA ALA A 206 1.49 20.97 12.75
C ALA A 206 2.02 19.77 13.55
N SER A 207 1.73 19.77 14.86
CA SER A 207 2.14 18.67 15.74
C SER A 207 1.47 17.34 15.34
N PRO A 208 2.05 16.18 15.71
CA PRO A 208 1.41 14.89 15.51
C PRO A 208 -0.01 14.78 16.06
N ALA A 209 -0.30 15.54 17.10
CA ALA A 209 -1.65 15.61 17.69
C ALA A 209 -2.67 16.36 16.84
N GLU A 210 -2.27 17.04 15.76
CA GLU A 210 -3.13 17.92 15.00
C GLU A 210 -3.16 17.58 13.49
N SER A 211 -2.09 16.98 12.96
CA SER A 211 -1.95 16.67 11.52
C SER A 211 -1.50 15.26 11.27
N PHE A 212 -1.70 14.81 10.04
CA PHE A 212 -0.90 13.72 9.49
C PHE A 212 0.56 14.16 9.35
N ASN A 213 1.47 13.19 9.33
CA ASN A 213 2.89 13.43 9.10
C ASN A 213 3.37 12.66 7.86
N ASN A 214 4.40 13.18 7.21
CA ASN A 214 4.92 12.60 5.97
C ASN A 214 5.72 11.31 6.21
N PRO A 215 5.32 10.19 5.58
CA PRO A 215 4.19 10.07 4.66
C PRO A 215 2.87 9.65 5.34
N VAL A 216 1.74 10.18 4.83
CA VAL A 216 0.45 9.50 4.92
C VAL A 216 0.51 8.34 3.92
N HIS A 217 0.67 7.10 4.40
CA HIS A 217 1.31 6.07 3.56
C HIS A 217 0.35 5.09 2.89
N ALA A 218 -0.75 4.73 3.53
CA ALA A 218 -1.70 3.78 2.93
C ALA A 218 -3.12 4.05 3.38
N ILE A 219 -4.08 3.57 2.59
CA ILE A 219 -5.49 3.62 2.88
C ILE A 219 -6.15 2.30 2.48
N SER A 220 -7.04 1.79 3.33
CA SER A 220 -7.81 0.58 3.06
C SER A 220 -9.21 0.69 3.64
N ARG A 221 -10.20 0.11 2.96
CA ARG A 221 -11.54 -0.05 3.51
C ARG A 221 -11.62 -1.31 4.37
N GLY A 222 -12.00 -1.15 5.63
CA GLY A 222 -12.20 -2.27 6.54
C GLY A 222 -13.57 -2.94 6.41
N PRO A 223 -13.73 -4.11 7.04
CA PRO A 223 -14.97 -4.90 6.96
C PRO A 223 -16.19 -4.18 7.55
N GLU A 224 -15.97 -3.23 8.49
CA GLU A 224 -17.04 -2.41 9.05
C GLU A 224 -17.45 -1.24 8.14
N GLY A 225 -16.77 -1.06 6.99
CA GLY A 225 -17.05 0.02 6.04
C GLY A 225 -16.27 1.31 6.27
N HIS A 226 -15.48 1.41 7.35
CA HIS A 226 -14.60 2.56 7.59
C HIS A 226 -13.38 2.54 6.67
N LEU A 227 -12.83 3.72 6.38
CA LEU A 227 -11.51 3.89 5.79
C LEU A 227 -10.46 3.96 6.89
N TYR A 228 -9.42 3.17 6.77
CA TYR A 228 -8.28 3.12 7.67
C TYR A 228 -7.07 3.74 6.98
N VAL A 229 -6.51 4.79 7.57
CA VAL A 229 -5.39 5.56 7.03
C VAL A 229 -4.15 5.33 7.88
N CYS A 230 -3.07 4.89 7.26
CA CYS A 230 -1.77 4.70 7.89
C CYS A 230 -1.01 6.04 7.90
N ASP A 231 -0.94 6.66 9.05
CA ASP A 231 -0.14 7.85 9.33
C ASP A 231 1.25 7.40 9.81
N ARG A 232 2.08 7.01 8.82
CA ARG A 232 3.29 6.23 9.02
C ARG A 232 4.28 6.88 9.99
N LYS A 233 4.55 8.16 9.83
CA LYS A 233 5.56 8.86 10.63
C LYS A 233 5.07 9.19 12.05
N ASN A 234 3.76 9.14 12.28
CA ASN A 234 3.16 9.24 13.60
C ASN A 234 2.87 7.88 14.24
N ASP A 235 3.32 6.78 13.62
CA ASP A 235 3.21 5.41 14.11
C ASP A 235 1.77 5.01 14.47
N ARG A 236 0.77 5.49 13.69
CA ARG A 236 -0.64 5.27 14.01
C ARG A 236 -1.49 4.93 12.79
N VAL A 237 -2.64 4.32 13.06
CA VAL A 237 -3.72 4.13 12.10
C VAL A 237 -4.95 4.90 12.59
N GLN A 238 -5.53 5.74 11.73
CA GLN A 238 -6.79 6.43 11.99
C GLN A 238 -7.92 5.85 11.15
N ALA A 239 -9.08 5.64 11.76
CA ALA A 239 -10.29 5.17 11.09
C ALA A 239 -11.27 6.32 10.88
N PHE A 240 -11.90 6.34 9.69
CA PHE A 240 -12.83 7.38 9.27
C PHE A 240 -14.12 6.80 8.71
N ASP A 241 -15.26 7.40 9.08
CA ASP A 241 -16.53 7.26 8.39
C ASP A 241 -16.61 8.35 7.31
N ALA A 242 -16.16 8.03 6.11
CA ALA A 242 -15.96 8.99 5.02
C ALA A 242 -16.53 8.53 3.66
N VAL A 243 -16.82 7.23 3.50
CA VAL A 243 -17.31 6.67 2.23
C VAL A 243 -18.71 7.20 1.93
N GLY A 244 -18.86 7.80 0.73
CA GLY A 244 -20.15 8.39 0.30
C GLY A 244 -20.58 9.63 1.07
N ARG A 245 -19.63 10.34 1.72
CA ARG A 245 -19.92 11.53 2.55
C ARG A 245 -19.15 12.74 2.06
N GLU A 246 -19.73 13.92 2.29
CA GLU A 246 -19.05 15.21 2.04
C GLU A 246 -17.95 15.49 3.07
N ASP A 247 -18.09 14.96 4.31
CA ASP A 247 -17.14 15.10 5.41
C ASP A 247 -16.50 13.75 5.76
N ALA A 248 -15.25 13.79 6.19
CA ALA A 248 -14.57 12.63 6.77
C ALA A 248 -14.66 12.70 8.29
N ARG A 249 -15.54 11.88 8.88
CA ARG A 249 -15.68 11.86 10.33
C ARG A 249 -14.68 10.90 10.94
N PHE A 250 -13.80 11.41 11.79
CA PHE A 250 -12.90 10.60 12.61
C PHE A 250 -13.70 9.69 13.55
N VAL A 251 -13.33 8.41 13.57
CA VAL A 251 -13.97 7.38 14.40
C VAL A 251 -13.08 7.03 15.60
N ARG A 252 -11.86 6.63 15.32
CA ARG A 252 -10.90 6.14 16.33
C ARG A 252 -9.49 6.04 15.76
N GLU A 253 -8.51 5.92 16.63
CA GLU A 253 -7.13 5.64 16.24
C GLU A 253 -6.51 4.55 17.10
N ILE A 254 -5.43 3.96 16.60
CA ILE A 254 -4.54 3.10 17.37
C ILE A 254 -3.10 3.47 17.02
N THR A 255 -2.26 3.62 18.05
CA THR A 255 -0.86 4.03 17.92
C THR A 255 0.04 2.87 18.34
N LEU A 256 1.08 2.61 17.56
CA LEU A 256 2.11 1.64 17.90
C LEU A 256 3.11 2.31 18.85
N ASP A 257 3.36 1.66 19.99
CA ASP A 257 4.42 2.08 20.92
C ASP A 257 5.74 1.44 20.48
N VAL A 258 6.38 2.07 19.49
CA VAL A 258 7.61 1.58 18.86
C VAL A 258 8.59 2.71 18.60
N GLU A 259 9.88 2.39 18.57
CA GLU A 259 10.90 3.29 18.06
C GLU A 259 11.12 3.02 16.56
N SER A 260 10.83 4.01 15.73
CA SER A 260 11.04 3.93 14.29
C SER A 260 11.48 5.27 13.71
N PRO A 261 12.73 5.40 13.26
CA PRO A 261 13.22 6.66 12.68
C PRO A 261 12.51 7.04 11.37
N PHE A 262 11.92 6.04 10.68
CA PHE A 262 11.21 6.24 9.41
C PHE A 262 9.70 6.12 9.53
N GLY A 263 9.17 5.92 10.75
CA GLY A 263 7.78 5.58 11.00
C GLY A 263 7.50 4.09 10.79
N SER A 264 6.43 3.59 11.37
CA SER A 264 6.14 2.16 11.45
C SER A 264 4.97 1.70 10.60
N THR A 265 3.84 2.41 10.59
CA THR A 265 2.61 1.97 9.93
C THR A 265 2.67 2.13 8.41
N PHE A 266 3.29 1.17 7.70
CA PHE A 266 3.44 1.22 6.24
C PHE A 266 2.12 0.97 5.55
N ASN A 267 1.44 -0.11 5.88
CA ASN A 267 0.10 -0.41 5.40
C ASN A 267 -0.59 -1.40 6.33
N LEU A 268 -1.79 -1.81 5.98
CA LEU A 268 -2.57 -2.77 6.74
C LEU A 268 -3.30 -3.75 5.82
N ALA A 269 -3.69 -4.89 6.39
CA ALA A 269 -4.55 -5.87 5.76
C ALA A 269 -5.58 -6.37 6.78
N PHE A 270 -6.60 -7.08 6.31
CA PHE A 270 -7.62 -7.67 7.19
C PHE A 270 -7.64 -9.18 7.03
N THR A 271 -7.95 -9.89 8.13
CA THR A 271 -8.19 -11.34 8.04
C THR A 271 -9.49 -11.60 7.25
N PRO A 272 -9.60 -12.75 6.54
CA PRO A 272 -10.79 -13.03 5.72
C PRO A 272 -12.11 -13.06 6.50
N ASP A 273 -12.07 -13.39 7.79
CA ASP A 273 -13.25 -13.39 8.67
C ASP A 273 -13.64 -11.98 9.16
N GLY A 274 -12.85 -10.95 8.80
CA GLY A 274 -13.08 -9.56 9.14
C GLY A 274 -12.94 -9.23 10.64
N LYS A 275 -12.34 -10.10 11.45
CA LYS A 275 -12.23 -9.86 12.90
C LYS A 275 -10.97 -9.12 13.30
N PHE A 276 -9.90 -9.28 12.53
CA PHE A 276 -8.60 -8.70 12.86
C PHE A 276 -8.06 -7.82 11.74
N MET A 277 -7.41 -6.75 12.13
CA MET A 277 -6.56 -5.92 11.29
C MET A 277 -5.10 -6.27 11.56
N LEU A 278 -4.35 -6.50 10.50
CA LEU A 278 -2.91 -6.73 10.52
C LEU A 278 -2.22 -5.40 10.15
N VAL A 279 -1.52 -4.79 11.10
CA VAL A 279 -0.81 -3.54 10.86
C VAL A 279 0.66 -3.85 10.59
N ASN A 280 1.13 -3.45 9.42
CA ASN A 280 2.51 -3.64 8.99
C ASN A 280 3.43 -2.57 9.58
N ASP A 281 4.21 -2.93 10.59
CA ASP A 281 5.35 -2.16 11.06
C ASP A 281 6.56 -2.47 10.16
N GLY A 282 6.54 -1.82 8.99
CA GLY A 282 7.45 -2.17 7.90
C GLY A 282 8.92 -1.96 8.25
N THR A 283 9.25 -0.90 8.98
CA THR A 283 10.64 -0.60 9.39
C THR A 283 11.19 -1.67 10.33
N ASN A 284 10.39 -2.13 11.28
CA ASN A 284 10.81 -3.13 12.27
C ASN A 284 10.58 -4.57 11.78
N GLY A 285 9.95 -4.76 10.62
CA GLY A 285 9.62 -6.09 10.09
C GLY A 285 8.66 -6.88 10.99
N ARG A 286 7.74 -6.18 11.66
CA ARG A 286 6.78 -6.73 12.61
C ARG A 286 5.36 -6.52 12.11
N ILE A 287 4.53 -7.53 12.27
CA ILE A 287 3.10 -7.44 11.98
C ILE A 287 2.35 -7.45 13.31
N TRP A 288 1.56 -6.42 13.53
CA TRP A 288 0.73 -6.28 14.72
C TRP A 288 -0.70 -6.72 14.42
N THR A 289 -1.29 -7.51 15.32
CA THR A 289 -2.68 -7.97 15.20
C THR A 289 -3.57 -7.16 16.12
N VAL A 290 -4.56 -6.48 15.53
CA VAL A 290 -5.57 -5.68 16.24
C VAL A 290 -6.92 -6.40 16.18
N ASP A 291 -7.55 -6.65 17.33
CA ASP A 291 -8.96 -7.06 17.38
C ASP A 291 -9.84 -5.85 17.07
N LEU A 292 -10.56 -5.90 15.95
CA LEU A 292 -11.38 -4.77 15.49
C LEU A 292 -12.56 -4.45 16.43
N ALA A 293 -13.13 -5.44 17.10
CA ALA A 293 -14.22 -5.22 18.03
C ALA A 293 -13.75 -4.64 19.36
N ALA A 294 -12.63 -5.13 19.88
CA ALA A 294 -12.03 -4.62 21.12
C ALA A 294 -11.21 -3.34 20.90
N TRP A 295 -10.80 -3.09 19.67
CA TRP A 295 -9.90 -2.02 19.26
C TRP A 295 -8.61 -1.98 20.08
N SER A 296 -7.96 -3.12 20.13
CA SER A 296 -6.72 -3.29 20.90
C SER A 296 -5.77 -4.26 20.21
N PHE A 297 -4.47 -4.09 20.45
CA PHE A 297 -3.48 -5.08 20.08
C PHE A 297 -3.70 -6.35 20.88
N VAL A 298 -3.72 -7.49 20.21
CA VAL A 298 -3.92 -8.80 20.81
C VAL A 298 -2.75 -9.76 20.57
N ASP A 299 -1.94 -9.48 19.54
CA ASP A 299 -0.74 -10.26 19.21
C ASP A 299 0.20 -9.46 18.31
N SER A 300 1.38 -10.00 18.07
CA SER A 300 2.29 -9.54 17.01
C SER A 300 3.35 -10.59 16.73
N PHE A 301 3.91 -10.61 15.53
CA PHE A 301 4.98 -11.49 15.14
C PHE A 301 5.98 -10.77 14.22
N TYR A 302 7.22 -11.25 14.22
CA TYR A 302 8.23 -10.78 13.27
C TYR A 302 8.19 -11.61 11.99
N VAL A 303 8.33 -10.95 10.84
CA VAL A 303 8.52 -11.67 9.59
C VAL A 303 9.88 -12.35 9.57
N PRO A 304 10.06 -13.46 8.83
CA PRO A 304 11.32 -14.17 8.79
C PRO A 304 12.52 -13.26 8.46
N ASP A 305 13.62 -13.44 9.17
CA ASP A 305 14.88 -12.69 9.00
C ASP A 305 14.82 -11.15 9.21
N ALA A 306 13.71 -10.59 9.69
CA ALA A 306 13.58 -9.14 9.87
C ALA A 306 14.68 -8.56 10.77
N GLU A 307 14.93 -9.19 11.91
CA GLU A 307 15.95 -8.76 12.88
C GLU A 307 17.37 -8.76 12.28
N ARG A 308 17.65 -9.68 11.35
CA ARG A 308 18.97 -9.82 10.73
C ARG A 308 19.22 -8.76 9.66
N LEU A 309 18.19 -8.32 8.95
CA LEU A 309 18.31 -7.43 7.79
C LEU A 309 18.20 -5.94 8.16
N GLY A 310 17.65 -5.63 9.35
CA GLY A 310 17.38 -4.25 9.75
C GLY A 310 16.54 -3.54 8.70
N ILE A 311 16.89 -2.30 8.37
CA ILE A 311 16.15 -1.49 7.39
C ILE A 311 16.09 -2.12 5.99
N LEU A 312 17.08 -2.92 5.60
CA LEU A 312 17.06 -3.65 4.32
C LEU A 312 16.03 -4.79 4.33
N GLY A 313 15.53 -5.17 5.49
CA GLY A 313 14.47 -6.16 5.66
C GLY A 313 13.06 -5.59 5.60
N THR A 314 12.91 -4.28 5.31
CA THR A 314 11.63 -3.59 5.29
C THR A 314 10.56 -4.39 4.53
N VAL A 315 9.43 -4.58 5.21
CA VAL A 315 8.18 -5.04 4.58
C VAL A 315 7.44 -3.81 4.11
N HIS A 316 7.42 -3.58 2.81
CA HIS A 316 6.82 -2.37 2.27
C HIS A 316 5.30 -2.49 2.14
N LYS A 317 4.81 -3.61 1.64
CA LYS A 317 3.37 -3.85 1.47
C LYS A 317 3.00 -5.26 1.95
N ILE A 318 1.85 -5.39 2.60
CA ILE A 318 1.22 -6.67 2.89
C ILE A 318 -0.18 -6.71 2.28
N VAL A 319 -0.62 -7.89 1.89
CA VAL A 319 -1.99 -8.15 1.45
C VAL A 319 -2.38 -9.58 1.81
N THR A 320 -3.65 -9.81 2.17
CA THR A 320 -4.19 -11.15 2.39
C THR A 320 -4.81 -11.69 1.11
N ASP A 321 -4.55 -12.97 0.80
CA ASP A 321 -5.29 -13.67 -0.25
C ASP A 321 -6.63 -14.25 0.29
N ALA A 322 -7.43 -14.84 -0.59
CA ALA A 322 -8.72 -15.43 -0.22
C ALA A 322 -8.62 -16.58 0.78
N ALA A 323 -7.47 -17.25 0.87
CA ALA A 323 -7.19 -18.32 1.84
C ALA A 323 -6.69 -17.76 3.18
N GLY A 324 -6.48 -16.44 3.27
CA GLY A 324 -5.93 -15.77 4.45
C GLY A 324 -4.41 -15.73 4.51
N ASN A 325 -3.70 -16.29 3.53
CA ASN A 325 -2.24 -16.17 3.48
C ASN A 325 -1.84 -14.72 3.33
N LEU A 326 -0.69 -14.34 3.89
CA LEU A 326 -0.16 -13.00 3.83
C LEU A 326 0.97 -12.92 2.80
N LEU A 327 0.76 -12.19 1.73
CA LEU A 327 1.80 -11.85 0.77
C LEU A 327 2.55 -10.60 1.24
N LEU A 328 3.87 -10.64 1.15
CA LEU A 328 4.77 -9.59 1.63
C LEU A 328 5.61 -9.06 0.47
N GLY A 329 5.43 -7.79 0.12
CA GLY A 329 6.37 -7.06 -0.73
C GLY A 329 7.54 -6.58 0.11
N ARG A 330 8.72 -7.13 -0.11
CA ARG A 330 9.93 -6.81 0.64
C ARG A 330 11.01 -6.24 -0.27
N THR A 331 11.52 -5.09 0.12
CA THR A 331 12.46 -4.33 -0.72
C THR A 331 13.76 -5.08 -1.00
N ALA A 332 14.32 -5.78 -0.02
CA ALA A 332 15.58 -6.52 -0.17
C ALA A 332 15.41 -8.04 -0.35
N ARG A 333 14.17 -8.54 -0.40
CA ARG A 333 13.88 -9.98 -0.46
C ARG A 333 12.95 -10.36 -1.60
N GLY A 334 12.30 -9.39 -2.23
CA GLY A 334 11.30 -9.63 -3.26
C GLY A 334 9.93 -9.96 -2.68
N LEU A 335 9.22 -10.90 -3.29
CA LEU A 335 7.90 -11.33 -2.86
C LEU A 335 8.00 -12.60 -2.01
N GLU A 336 7.43 -12.56 -0.82
CA GLU A 336 7.33 -13.70 0.12
C GLU A 336 5.88 -13.98 0.48
N ARG A 337 5.60 -15.19 0.98
CA ARG A 337 4.28 -15.59 1.50
C ARG A 337 4.41 -16.20 2.88
N LEU A 338 3.53 -15.79 3.77
CA LEU A 338 3.26 -16.49 5.02
C LEU A 338 1.94 -17.25 4.88
N ARG A 339 1.92 -18.52 5.21
CA ARG A 339 0.70 -19.33 5.22
C ARG A 339 -0.11 -19.01 6.46
N TYR A 340 -1.41 -18.85 6.25
CA TYR A 340 -2.37 -18.77 7.33
C TYR A 340 -2.57 -20.17 7.93
N ASP A 341 -2.22 -20.30 9.19
CA ASP A 341 -2.41 -21.55 9.93
C ASP A 341 -3.82 -21.50 10.55
N ASP A 342 -4.76 -22.25 9.97
CA ASP A 342 -6.10 -22.39 10.53
C ASP A 342 -5.99 -23.06 11.91
N VAL A 343 -6.22 -22.27 12.96
CA VAL A 343 -6.25 -22.81 14.33
C VAL A 343 -7.67 -23.29 14.59
N SER A 344 -7.93 -24.53 14.16
CA SER A 344 -9.16 -25.26 14.47
C SER A 344 -9.31 -25.53 15.99
#